data_e8b95c6253fc4576832cb8327e266409
#
_entry.id   e8b95c6253fc4576832cb8327e266409
#
_cell.length_a   1.000
_cell.length_b   1.000
_cell.length_c   1.000
_cell.angle_alpha   90.00
_cell.angle_beta   90.00
_cell.angle_gamma   90.00
#
_symmetry.space_group_name_H-M   'P 1'
#
loop_
_entity.id
_entity.type
_entity.pdbx_description
1 polymer ?
#
loop_
_entity_poly.entity_id
_entity_poly.type
_entity_poly.pdbx_seq_one_letter_code
_entity_poly.pdbx_strand_id
1 'polypeptide(L)'
;MKIISSIEELRDQLSGQLRTAFVPTMGNLHEGHLSLMRLARKHGDPVVASIFVNRLQFGPNEDFEKYPRTFQSDVEKLEKEGVYVLFAPTEKDLYPEPQEFRVRPPDDLGNTLEGEFRPGFFSGVTTVVLKLFSCVRPRVAVFGKKDYQQLMIVRNMSRQFALPTEIIAAETWRADDGLALSSRNMYLSESERKEAPALFQSLNTVAAEMRAGHLDIFQLEHQAMDNLTKRGWNPDYISVRKQSDLQVPSAGDLAQGAPLVVLAAAKLGTTRLIDNLEI
;
A
#
# COMPACT_ATOMS: atom_id res chain seq x y z
N MET A 1 18.53 -17.53 -3.28
CA MET A 1 17.98 -16.64 -2.21
C MET A 1 18.10 -17.35 -0.86
N LYS A 2 18.47 -16.64 0.22
CA LYS A 2 18.46 -17.21 1.58
C LYS A 2 17.12 -16.86 2.25
N ILE A 3 16.48 -17.83 2.90
CA ILE A 3 15.23 -17.63 3.67
C ILE A 3 15.63 -17.59 5.14
N ILE A 4 15.24 -16.53 5.84
CA ILE A 4 15.60 -16.26 7.24
C ILE A 4 14.36 -15.91 8.03
N SER A 5 14.19 -16.48 9.22
CA SER A 5 13.08 -16.17 10.14
C SER A 5 13.52 -15.40 11.38
N SER A 6 14.75 -15.58 11.86
CA SER A 6 15.22 -14.89 13.06
C SER A 6 15.84 -13.52 12.77
N ILE A 7 15.67 -12.58 13.70
CA ILE A 7 16.24 -11.22 13.59
C ILE A 7 17.78 -11.27 13.70
N GLU A 8 18.31 -12.15 14.53
CA GLU A 8 19.75 -12.30 14.74
C GLU A 8 20.44 -12.77 13.45
N GLU A 9 19.96 -13.87 12.85
CA GLU A 9 20.49 -14.38 11.59
C GLU A 9 20.37 -13.37 10.44
N LEU A 10 19.24 -12.61 10.40
CA LEU A 10 19.08 -11.56 9.41
C LEU A 10 20.14 -10.48 9.52
N ARG A 11 20.42 -10.01 10.74
CA ARG A 11 21.45 -8.99 11.00
C ARG A 11 22.85 -9.49 10.67
N ASP A 12 23.15 -10.74 11.01
CA ASP A 12 24.43 -11.36 10.66
C ASP A 12 24.60 -11.48 9.14
N GLN A 13 23.54 -11.93 8.43
CA GLN A 13 23.57 -12.05 6.97
C GLN A 13 23.72 -10.69 6.26
N LEU A 14 23.18 -9.62 6.83
CA LEU A 14 23.25 -8.28 6.28
C LEU A 14 24.40 -7.43 6.86
N SER A 15 25.22 -8.02 7.72
CA SER A 15 26.38 -7.33 8.30
C SER A 15 27.31 -6.83 7.20
N GLY A 16 27.71 -5.55 7.29
CA GLY A 16 28.55 -4.90 6.29
C GLY A 16 27.85 -4.46 5.00
N GLN A 17 26.57 -4.76 4.81
CA GLN A 17 25.78 -4.30 3.66
C GLN A 17 25.31 -2.85 3.87
N LEU A 18 25.88 -1.91 3.12
CA LEU A 18 25.61 -0.47 3.31
C LEU A 18 24.50 0.08 2.40
N ARG A 19 24.10 -0.67 1.37
CA ARG A 19 23.16 -0.21 0.33
C ARG A 19 21.94 -1.10 0.18
N THR A 20 21.58 -1.83 1.22
CA THR A 20 20.42 -2.74 1.21
C THR A 20 19.16 -2.02 0.76
N ALA A 21 18.48 -2.58 -0.25
CA ALA A 21 17.13 -2.18 -0.65
C ALA A 21 16.10 -3.17 -0.11
N PHE A 22 14.97 -2.68 0.39
CA PHE A 22 13.98 -3.48 1.08
C PHE A 22 12.59 -3.33 0.47
N VAL A 23 11.88 -4.43 0.34
CA VAL A 23 10.48 -4.46 -0.08
C VAL A 23 9.66 -5.27 0.93
N PRO A 24 8.94 -4.61 1.85
CA PRO A 24 8.04 -5.30 2.77
C PRO A 24 6.77 -5.76 2.04
N THR A 25 6.39 -7.03 2.27
CA THR A 25 5.15 -7.61 1.73
C THR A 25 4.44 -8.48 2.76
N MET A 26 3.19 -8.83 2.49
CA MET A 26 2.43 -9.83 3.25
C MET A 26 2.33 -11.18 2.52
N GLY A 27 3.07 -11.36 1.43
CA GLY A 27 2.96 -12.55 0.57
C GLY A 27 1.82 -12.46 -0.46
N ASN A 28 1.49 -13.60 -1.07
CA ASN A 28 0.60 -13.72 -2.22
C ASN A 28 1.02 -12.78 -3.35
N LEU A 29 2.29 -12.94 -3.74
CA LEU A 29 2.95 -12.03 -4.66
C LEU A 29 2.38 -12.11 -6.07
N HIS A 30 2.18 -10.96 -6.67
CA HIS A 30 1.76 -10.77 -8.05
C HIS A 30 2.74 -9.82 -8.77
N GLU A 31 2.56 -9.61 -10.07
CA GLU A 31 3.46 -8.80 -10.89
C GLU A 31 3.70 -7.38 -10.31
N GLY A 32 2.70 -6.78 -9.68
CA GLY A 32 2.87 -5.51 -8.96
C GLY A 32 3.92 -5.58 -7.86
N HIS A 33 4.01 -6.67 -7.09
CA HIS A 33 5.06 -6.85 -6.09
C HIS A 33 6.44 -7.12 -6.74
N LEU A 34 6.47 -7.90 -7.82
CA LEU A 34 7.72 -8.22 -8.52
C LEU A 34 8.32 -6.96 -9.16
N SER A 35 7.49 -6.04 -9.65
CA SER A 35 7.94 -4.74 -10.14
C SER A 35 8.64 -3.91 -9.06
N LEU A 36 8.21 -4.01 -7.78
CA LEU A 36 8.89 -3.37 -6.65
C LEU A 36 10.29 -3.94 -6.43
N MET A 37 10.47 -5.27 -6.56
CA MET A 37 11.79 -5.91 -6.45
C MET A 37 12.74 -5.42 -7.55
N ARG A 38 12.24 -5.32 -8.80
CA ARG A 38 13.02 -4.78 -9.93
C ARG A 38 13.39 -3.32 -9.72
N LEU A 39 12.47 -2.51 -9.19
CA LEU A 39 12.76 -1.12 -8.85
C LEU A 39 13.76 -1.02 -7.71
N ALA A 40 13.60 -1.81 -6.64
CA ALA A 40 14.50 -1.84 -5.49
C ALA A 40 15.95 -2.07 -5.92
N ARG A 41 16.17 -3.02 -6.84
CA ARG A 41 17.52 -3.31 -7.39
C ARG A 41 18.18 -2.12 -8.07
N LYS A 42 17.41 -1.19 -8.64
CA LYS A 42 17.96 0.03 -9.26
C LYS A 42 18.46 1.04 -8.21
N HIS A 43 17.96 0.93 -6.97
CA HIS A 43 18.25 1.89 -5.90
C HIS A 43 19.20 1.33 -4.82
N GLY A 44 19.36 0.00 -4.72
CA GLY A 44 20.24 -0.61 -3.74
C GLY A 44 20.52 -2.09 -3.99
N ASP A 45 21.58 -2.58 -3.34
CA ASP A 45 22.02 -3.96 -3.37
C ASP A 45 22.67 -4.31 -2.02
N PRO A 46 22.34 -5.45 -1.40
CA PRO A 46 21.40 -6.49 -1.85
C PRO A 46 19.92 -6.11 -1.72
N VAL A 47 19.07 -6.77 -2.52
CA VAL A 47 17.62 -6.67 -2.35
C VAL A 47 17.13 -7.67 -1.31
N VAL A 48 16.42 -7.16 -0.32
CA VAL A 48 15.76 -7.94 0.74
C VAL A 48 14.26 -7.80 0.58
N ALA A 49 13.52 -8.89 0.62
CA ALA A 49 12.08 -8.88 0.72
C ALA A 49 11.64 -9.42 2.09
N SER A 50 10.46 -9.05 2.57
CA SER A 50 9.82 -9.76 3.67
C SER A 50 8.45 -10.32 3.27
N ILE A 51 8.07 -11.44 3.89
CA ILE A 51 6.71 -11.96 3.89
C ILE A 51 6.28 -12.10 5.34
N PHE A 52 5.38 -11.19 5.76
CA PHE A 52 4.83 -11.21 7.11
C PHE A 52 3.40 -10.65 7.11
N VAL A 53 2.42 -11.51 7.42
CA VAL A 53 1.00 -11.10 7.58
C VAL A 53 0.85 -10.53 9.00
N ASN A 54 0.78 -9.21 9.10
CA ASN A 54 0.79 -8.49 10.37
C ASN A 54 -0.60 -8.39 10.99
N ARG A 55 -0.86 -9.14 12.06
CA ARG A 55 -2.14 -9.11 12.78
C ARG A 55 -2.54 -7.71 13.26
N LEU A 56 -1.58 -6.85 13.61
CA LEU A 56 -1.84 -5.53 14.19
C LEU A 56 -2.55 -4.56 13.24
N GLN A 57 -2.55 -4.83 11.93
CA GLN A 57 -3.20 -4.00 10.92
C GLN A 57 -4.54 -4.55 10.42
N PHE A 58 -5.05 -5.61 11.05
CA PHE A 58 -6.35 -6.17 10.71
C PHE A 58 -7.36 -5.89 11.82
N GLY A 59 -8.51 -5.36 11.45
CA GLY A 59 -9.65 -5.23 12.34
C GLY A 59 -10.31 -6.57 12.66
N PRO A 60 -11.19 -6.62 13.66
CA PRO A 60 -11.84 -7.85 14.11
C PRO A 60 -12.62 -8.60 13.03
N ASN A 61 -13.13 -7.87 12.04
CA ASN A 61 -13.97 -8.40 10.96
C ASN A 61 -13.26 -8.41 9.60
N GLU A 62 -11.94 -8.21 9.58
CA GLU A 62 -11.15 -8.23 8.35
C GLU A 62 -10.61 -9.64 8.02
N ASP A 63 -10.04 -9.79 6.85
CA ASP A 63 -9.66 -11.04 6.22
C ASP A 63 -8.35 -11.68 6.74
N PHE A 64 -7.91 -11.40 7.98
CA PHE A 64 -6.64 -11.90 8.51
C PHE A 64 -6.49 -13.43 8.41
N GLU A 65 -7.51 -14.17 8.86
CA GLU A 65 -7.47 -15.64 8.83
C GLU A 65 -7.60 -16.20 7.40
N LYS A 66 -8.26 -15.46 6.51
CA LYS A 66 -8.48 -15.82 5.10
C LYS A 66 -7.41 -15.26 4.18
N TYR A 67 -6.51 -14.40 4.70
CA TYR A 67 -5.49 -13.77 3.86
C TYR A 67 -4.64 -14.83 3.16
N PRO A 68 -4.47 -14.74 1.83
CA PRO A 68 -3.82 -15.80 1.06
C PRO A 68 -2.38 -16.03 1.51
N ARG A 69 -2.03 -17.30 1.74
CA ARG A 69 -0.68 -17.74 2.13
C ARG A 69 -0.15 -18.68 1.06
N THR A 70 0.64 -18.15 0.14
CA THR A 70 1.18 -18.85 -1.04
C THR A 70 2.71 -18.95 -0.97
N PHE A 71 3.24 -19.25 0.21
CA PHE A 71 4.66 -19.11 0.54
C PHE A 71 5.60 -19.75 -0.48
N GLN A 72 5.37 -21.02 -0.87
CA GLN A 72 6.26 -21.71 -1.82
C GLN A 72 6.29 -21.03 -3.19
N SER A 73 5.12 -20.66 -3.72
CA SER A 73 5.01 -19.91 -4.99
C SER A 73 5.67 -18.53 -4.90
N ASP A 74 5.56 -17.87 -3.73
CA ASP A 74 6.18 -16.57 -3.50
C ASP A 74 7.71 -16.68 -3.46
N VAL A 75 8.25 -17.72 -2.81
CA VAL A 75 9.69 -18.04 -2.80
C VAL A 75 10.22 -18.19 -4.23
N GLU A 76 9.56 -18.99 -5.06
CA GLU A 76 9.96 -19.22 -6.46
C GLU A 76 9.99 -17.93 -7.29
N LYS A 77 8.99 -17.06 -7.07
CA LYS A 77 8.92 -15.74 -7.73
C LYS A 77 10.07 -14.84 -7.29
N LEU A 78 10.34 -14.75 -5.97
CA LEU A 78 11.42 -13.94 -5.44
C LEU A 78 12.81 -14.42 -5.86
N GLU A 79 13.02 -15.74 -5.96
CA GLU A 79 14.25 -16.31 -6.49
C GLU A 79 14.49 -15.92 -7.95
N LYS A 80 13.45 -16.00 -8.79
CA LYS A 80 13.52 -15.57 -10.20
C LYS A 80 13.84 -14.09 -10.34
N GLU A 81 13.33 -13.26 -9.43
CA GLU A 81 13.66 -11.83 -9.38
C GLU A 81 15.06 -11.58 -8.76
N GLY A 82 15.77 -12.61 -8.32
CA GLY A 82 17.13 -12.50 -7.77
C GLY A 82 17.18 -11.76 -6.44
N VAL A 83 16.13 -11.87 -5.62
CA VAL A 83 16.13 -11.39 -4.25
C VAL A 83 17.22 -12.13 -3.46
N TYR A 84 18.03 -11.39 -2.71
CA TYR A 84 19.14 -11.96 -1.96
C TYR A 84 18.71 -12.66 -0.69
N VAL A 85 17.85 -11.99 0.11
CA VAL A 85 17.28 -12.53 1.36
C VAL A 85 15.77 -12.35 1.34
N LEU A 86 15.06 -13.42 1.71
CA LEU A 86 13.67 -13.38 2.14
C LEU A 86 13.63 -13.45 3.66
N PHE A 87 13.20 -12.37 4.31
CA PHE A 87 12.90 -12.35 5.73
C PHE A 87 11.44 -12.79 5.94
N ALA A 88 11.25 -13.98 6.50
CA ALA A 88 9.93 -14.59 6.70
C ALA A 88 9.75 -15.01 8.17
N PRO A 89 9.66 -14.03 9.10
CA PRO A 89 9.50 -14.33 10.51
C PRO A 89 8.10 -14.87 10.80
N THR A 90 7.98 -15.72 11.81
CA THR A 90 6.69 -16.00 12.43
C THR A 90 6.24 -14.84 13.33
N GLU A 91 5.00 -14.87 13.80
CA GLU A 91 4.51 -13.86 14.74
C GLU A 91 5.36 -13.83 16.03
N LYS A 92 5.82 -15.01 16.51
CA LYS A 92 6.70 -15.11 17.67
C LYS A 92 8.11 -14.58 17.42
N ASP A 93 8.63 -14.72 16.21
CA ASP A 93 9.97 -14.18 15.87
C ASP A 93 9.95 -12.67 15.84
N LEU A 94 8.88 -12.07 15.28
CA LEU A 94 8.78 -10.63 15.18
C LEU A 94 8.19 -9.98 16.43
N TYR A 95 7.25 -10.64 17.10
CA TYR A 95 6.59 -10.22 18.36
C TYR A 95 6.73 -11.31 19.43
N PRO A 96 7.93 -11.47 20.04
CA PRO A 96 8.16 -12.49 21.07
C PRO A 96 7.35 -12.26 22.36
N GLU A 97 6.89 -11.04 22.55
CA GLU A 97 5.98 -10.58 23.61
C GLU A 97 4.88 -9.70 23.00
N PRO A 98 3.76 -9.44 23.71
CA PRO A 98 2.71 -8.56 23.21
C PRO A 98 3.28 -7.19 22.82
N GLN A 99 3.00 -6.74 21.60
CA GLN A 99 3.49 -5.47 21.07
C GLN A 99 2.65 -4.32 21.63
N GLU A 100 3.03 -3.78 22.78
CA GLU A 100 2.35 -2.68 23.48
C GLU A 100 2.76 -1.31 22.94
N PHE A 101 4.05 -1.12 22.66
CA PHE A 101 4.52 0.10 22.01
C PHE A 101 3.99 0.19 20.59
N ARG A 102 3.39 1.33 20.28
CA ARG A 102 2.78 1.60 18.96
C ARG A 102 3.32 2.88 18.36
N VAL A 103 3.48 2.89 17.06
CA VAL A 103 3.67 4.12 16.28
C VAL A 103 2.29 4.58 15.80
N ARG A 104 1.90 5.79 16.20
CA ARG A 104 0.61 6.37 15.80
C ARG A 104 0.84 7.51 14.81
N PRO A 105 0.29 7.45 13.60
CA PRO A 105 0.28 8.60 12.70
C PRO A 105 -0.54 9.76 13.30
N PRO A 106 -0.31 11.02 12.86
CA PRO A 106 -1.20 12.14 13.19
C PRO A 106 -2.64 11.84 12.78
N ASP A 107 -3.61 12.29 13.58
CA ASP A 107 -5.04 11.96 13.39
C ASP A 107 -5.59 12.46 12.06
N ASP A 108 -5.16 13.63 11.60
CA ASP A 108 -5.55 14.24 10.33
C ASP A 108 -5.07 13.45 9.10
N LEU A 109 -4.07 12.59 9.26
CA LEU A 109 -3.58 11.70 8.21
C LEU A 109 -3.94 10.23 8.47
N GLY A 110 -4.00 9.80 9.73
CA GLY A 110 -4.19 8.41 10.11
C GLY A 110 -5.66 7.98 10.31
N ASN A 111 -6.58 8.95 10.51
CA ASN A 111 -8.00 8.69 10.80
C ASN A 111 -8.94 9.20 9.70
N THR A 112 -8.42 9.51 8.52
CA THR A 112 -9.18 9.90 7.32
C THR A 112 -9.06 8.85 6.23
N LEU A 113 -9.92 8.86 5.23
CA LEU A 113 -9.88 7.93 4.09
C LEU A 113 -9.83 6.47 4.57
N GLU A 114 -8.80 5.70 4.24
CA GLU A 114 -8.64 4.31 4.72
C GLU A 114 -8.73 4.21 6.25
N GLY A 115 -8.15 5.15 6.97
CA GLY A 115 -8.13 5.15 8.43
C GLY A 115 -9.49 5.39 9.09
N GLU A 116 -10.40 6.09 8.42
CA GLU A 116 -11.79 6.29 8.86
C GLU A 116 -12.57 4.98 8.82
N PHE A 117 -12.42 4.21 7.74
CA PHE A 117 -13.12 2.94 7.53
C PHE A 117 -12.42 1.74 8.19
N ARG A 118 -11.16 1.92 8.60
CA ARG A 118 -10.33 0.89 9.24
C ARG A 118 -9.61 1.44 10.48
N PRO A 119 -10.34 1.72 11.57
CA PRO A 119 -9.76 2.30 12.78
C PRO A 119 -8.57 1.49 13.31
N GLY A 120 -7.44 2.16 13.56
CA GLY A 120 -6.21 1.53 14.05
C GLY A 120 -5.33 0.90 12.97
N PHE A 121 -5.80 0.78 11.73
CA PHE A 121 -5.05 0.18 10.62
C PHE A 121 -3.65 0.78 10.46
N PHE A 122 -3.55 2.09 10.35
CA PHE A 122 -2.26 2.74 10.13
C PHE A 122 -1.34 2.69 11.36
N SER A 123 -1.87 2.61 12.58
CA SER A 123 -1.03 2.33 13.75
C SER A 123 -0.41 0.93 13.68
N GLY A 124 -1.15 -0.05 13.19
CA GLY A 124 -0.63 -1.40 12.91
C GLY A 124 0.45 -1.39 11.82
N VAL A 125 0.20 -0.68 10.71
CA VAL A 125 1.15 -0.57 9.58
C VAL A 125 2.44 0.14 9.99
N THR A 126 2.36 1.31 10.61
CA THR A 126 3.55 2.07 11.01
C THR A 126 4.38 1.33 12.05
N THR A 127 3.73 0.63 12.97
CA THR A 127 4.42 -0.19 13.98
C THR A 127 5.22 -1.33 13.33
N VAL A 128 4.60 -2.11 12.43
CA VAL A 128 5.31 -3.20 11.76
C VAL A 128 6.39 -2.70 10.82
N VAL A 129 6.13 -1.64 10.06
CA VAL A 129 7.12 -1.09 9.12
C VAL A 129 8.34 -0.56 9.87
N LEU A 130 8.16 0.20 10.97
CA LEU A 130 9.27 0.65 11.79
C LEU A 130 10.06 -0.54 12.35
N LYS A 131 9.37 -1.58 12.82
CA LYS A 131 10.02 -2.78 13.34
C LYS A 131 10.82 -3.51 12.27
N LEU A 132 10.26 -3.68 11.06
CA LEU A 132 10.96 -4.27 9.92
C LEU A 132 12.17 -3.42 9.51
N PHE A 133 12.05 -2.10 9.50
CA PHE A 133 13.19 -1.21 9.24
C PHE A 133 14.28 -1.35 10.31
N SER A 134 13.90 -1.52 11.57
CA SER A 134 14.86 -1.77 12.66
C SER A 134 15.56 -3.13 12.55
N CYS A 135 14.89 -4.14 11.96
CA CYS A 135 15.49 -5.46 11.71
C CYS A 135 16.45 -5.44 10.52
N VAL A 136 15.97 -4.94 9.35
CA VAL A 136 16.68 -4.97 8.07
C VAL A 136 17.72 -3.83 7.96
N ARG A 137 17.43 -2.66 8.56
CA ARG A 137 18.23 -1.42 8.47
C ARG A 137 18.52 -1.03 7.01
N PRO A 138 17.48 -0.92 6.15
CA PRO A 138 17.70 -0.67 4.74
C PRO A 138 18.12 0.77 4.48
N ARG A 139 18.94 0.97 3.44
CA ARG A 139 19.23 2.30 2.89
C ARG A 139 18.03 2.85 2.11
N VAL A 140 17.32 1.95 1.40
CA VAL A 140 16.17 2.27 0.57
C VAL A 140 15.04 1.28 0.86
N ALA A 141 13.79 1.75 0.91
CA ALA A 141 12.62 0.88 0.94
C ALA A 141 11.62 1.30 -0.15
N VAL A 142 11.04 0.32 -0.86
CA VAL A 142 10.15 0.57 -1.99
C VAL A 142 8.73 0.22 -1.61
N PHE A 143 7.79 1.15 -1.87
CA PHE A 143 6.36 1.00 -1.64
C PHE A 143 5.57 1.38 -2.89
N GLY A 144 4.48 0.66 -3.16
CA GLY A 144 3.60 0.97 -4.29
C GLY A 144 2.69 2.16 -4.03
N LYS A 145 2.48 3.03 -5.04
CA LYS A 145 1.51 4.12 -5.02
C LYS A 145 0.06 3.64 -4.88
N LYS A 146 -0.21 2.37 -5.18
CA LYS A 146 -1.56 1.81 -5.01
C LYS A 146 -2.10 2.05 -3.59
N ASP A 147 -1.28 1.87 -2.58
CA ASP A 147 -1.59 2.13 -1.18
C ASP A 147 -1.09 3.55 -0.81
N TYR A 148 -1.64 4.57 -1.49
CA TYR A 148 -1.13 5.94 -1.53
C TYR A 148 -1.01 6.59 -0.16
N GLN A 149 -2.05 6.50 0.67
CA GLN A 149 -2.05 7.02 2.03
C GLN A 149 -1.01 6.30 2.90
N GLN A 150 -0.86 4.99 2.76
CA GLN A 150 0.19 4.21 3.43
C GLN A 150 1.58 4.70 3.04
N LEU A 151 1.82 4.89 1.74
CA LEU A 151 3.10 5.40 1.22
C LEU A 151 3.44 6.76 1.85
N MET A 152 2.47 7.68 1.91
CA MET A 152 2.65 9.00 2.52
C MET A 152 2.95 8.90 4.02
N ILE A 153 2.20 8.08 4.74
CA ILE A 153 2.39 7.86 6.18
C ILE A 153 3.79 7.30 6.47
N VAL A 154 4.22 6.27 5.72
CA VAL A 154 5.53 5.65 5.89
C VAL A 154 6.66 6.64 5.56
N ARG A 155 6.50 7.45 4.51
CA ARG A 155 7.46 8.50 4.14
C ARG A 155 7.58 9.57 5.23
N ASN A 156 6.47 10.04 5.78
CA ASN A 156 6.45 11.01 6.86
C ASN A 156 7.03 10.43 8.16
N MET A 157 6.70 9.18 8.48
CA MET A 157 7.29 8.46 9.61
C MET A 157 8.82 8.37 9.48
N SER A 158 9.31 7.91 8.33
CA SER A 158 10.76 7.79 8.08
C SER A 158 11.47 9.13 8.29
N ARG A 159 10.91 10.23 7.74
CA ARG A 159 11.47 11.57 7.88
C ARG A 159 11.42 12.07 9.33
N GLN A 160 10.29 11.95 10.02
CA GLN A 160 10.10 12.50 11.37
C GLN A 160 10.89 11.74 12.44
N PHE A 161 11.10 10.43 12.26
CA PHE A 161 11.96 9.62 13.13
C PHE A 161 13.44 9.67 12.70
N ALA A 162 13.80 10.50 11.73
CA ALA A 162 15.16 10.62 11.20
C ALA A 162 15.77 9.26 10.81
N LEU A 163 14.95 8.35 10.26
CA LEU A 163 15.42 7.05 9.79
C LEU A 163 16.34 7.25 8.58
N PRO A 164 17.44 6.49 8.47
CA PRO A 164 18.35 6.60 7.32
C PRO A 164 17.78 5.98 6.04
N THR A 165 16.51 5.54 6.07
CA THR A 165 15.84 4.84 4.98
C THR A 165 15.12 5.81 4.05
N GLU A 166 15.55 5.87 2.80
CA GLU A 166 14.87 6.59 1.74
C GLU A 166 13.65 5.79 1.25
N ILE A 167 12.48 6.44 1.11
CA ILE A 167 11.24 5.80 0.67
C ILE A 167 10.99 6.11 -0.80
N ILE A 168 11.11 5.09 -1.64
CA ILE A 168 10.88 5.15 -3.09
C ILE A 168 9.45 4.73 -3.38
N ALA A 169 8.74 5.57 -4.15
CA ALA A 169 7.42 5.27 -4.66
C ALA A 169 7.51 4.50 -5.99
N ALA A 170 6.75 3.41 -6.11
CA ALA A 170 6.59 2.69 -7.36
C ALA A 170 5.19 2.92 -7.93
N GLU A 171 5.09 3.06 -9.26
CA GLU A 171 3.81 3.22 -9.93
C GLU A 171 2.89 2.01 -9.72
N THR A 172 1.59 2.25 -9.74
CA THR A 172 0.58 1.20 -9.62
C THR A 172 0.60 0.31 -10.84
N TRP A 173 0.89 -0.98 -10.64
CA TRP A 173 0.81 -1.96 -11.72
C TRP A 173 -0.63 -2.38 -11.97
N ARG A 174 -1.05 -2.36 -13.24
CA ARG A 174 -2.42 -2.64 -13.65
C ARG A 174 -2.49 -3.78 -14.65
N ALA A 175 -3.62 -4.48 -14.65
CA ALA A 175 -3.97 -5.37 -15.76
C ALA A 175 -4.31 -4.55 -17.03
N ASP A 176 -4.39 -5.22 -18.18
CA ASP A 176 -4.66 -4.57 -19.47
C ASP A 176 -5.97 -3.78 -19.52
N ASP A 177 -6.94 -4.17 -18.70
CA ASP A 177 -8.24 -3.50 -18.55
C ASP A 177 -8.23 -2.34 -17.53
N GLY A 178 -7.07 -2.03 -16.93
CA GLY A 178 -6.88 -0.94 -16.01
C GLY A 178 -7.04 -1.31 -14.52
N LEU A 179 -7.49 -2.52 -14.18
CA LEU A 179 -7.62 -2.95 -12.79
C LEU A 179 -6.25 -2.96 -12.09
N ALA A 180 -6.13 -2.23 -10.97
CA ALA A 180 -4.95 -2.29 -10.13
C ALA A 180 -4.73 -3.69 -9.57
N LEU A 181 -3.50 -4.22 -9.69
CA LEU A 181 -3.19 -5.54 -9.16
C LEU A 181 -3.22 -5.54 -7.62
N SER A 182 -3.91 -6.52 -7.07
CA SER A 182 -4.06 -6.73 -5.62
C SER A 182 -4.21 -8.21 -5.32
N SER A 183 -3.68 -8.63 -4.17
CA SER A 183 -3.90 -9.98 -3.64
C SER A 183 -5.40 -10.29 -3.43
N ARG A 184 -6.23 -9.26 -3.19
CA ARG A 184 -7.67 -9.40 -3.03
C ARG A 184 -8.43 -9.61 -4.35
N ASN A 185 -7.81 -9.39 -5.51
CA ASN A 185 -8.46 -9.65 -6.80
C ASN A 185 -8.82 -11.13 -6.99
N MET A 186 -8.14 -12.04 -6.28
CA MET A 186 -8.47 -13.47 -6.33
C MET A 186 -9.78 -13.84 -5.61
N TYR A 187 -10.36 -12.93 -4.83
CA TYR A 187 -11.67 -13.13 -4.21
C TYR A 187 -12.84 -12.81 -5.14
N LEU A 188 -12.57 -12.12 -6.26
CA LEU A 188 -13.58 -11.72 -7.23
C LEU A 188 -14.09 -12.93 -8.01
N SER A 189 -15.42 -13.07 -8.14
CA SER A 189 -16.02 -13.95 -9.12
C SER A 189 -15.71 -13.49 -10.54
N GLU A 190 -15.99 -14.30 -11.56
CA GLU A 190 -15.76 -13.92 -12.95
C GLU A 190 -16.53 -12.67 -13.38
N SER A 191 -17.78 -12.52 -12.88
CA SER A 191 -18.58 -11.34 -13.15
C SER A 191 -18.04 -10.09 -12.44
N GLU A 192 -17.65 -10.22 -11.16
CA GLU A 192 -17.03 -9.15 -10.42
C GLU A 192 -15.68 -8.75 -10.99
N ARG A 193 -14.86 -9.71 -11.46
CA ARG A 193 -13.58 -9.41 -12.10
C ARG A 193 -13.75 -8.60 -13.39
N LYS A 194 -14.80 -8.86 -14.17
CA LYS A 194 -15.13 -8.07 -15.39
C LYS A 194 -15.60 -6.66 -15.04
N GLU A 195 -16.29 -6.51 -13.92
CA GLU A 195 -16.81 -5.22 -13.42
C GLU A 195 -15.74 -4.39 -12.68
N ALA A 196 -14.76 -5.03 -12.04
CA ALA A 196 -13.77 -4.39 -11.18
C ALA A 196 -12.99 -3.19 -11.79
N PRO A 197 -12.70 -3.14 -13.12
CA PRO A 197 -12.09 -1.97 -13.75
C PRO A 197 -12.91 -0.69 -13.66
N ALA A 198 -14.22 -0.77 -13.36
CA ALA A 198 -15.08 0.40 -13.22
C ALA A 198 -14.62 1.36 -12.12
N LEU A 199 -13.96 0.85 -11.08
CA LEU A 199 -13.38 1.71 -10.04
C LEU A 199 -12.35 2.68 -10.65
N PHE A 200 -11.41 2.17 -11.41
CA PHE A 200 -10.39 3.00 -12.08
C PHE A 200 -10.99 3.90 -13.17
N GLN A 201 -12.02 3.43 -13.89
CA GLN A 201 -12.74 4.25 -14.86
C GLN A 201 -13.41 5.45 -14.19
N SER A 202 -13.98 5.27 -12.99
CA SER A 202 -14.58 6.36 -12.21
C SER A 202 -13.53 7.41 -11.81
N LEU A 203 -12.33 6.99 -11.40
CA LEU A 203 -11.23 7.91 -11.09
C LEU A 203 -10.78 8.69 -12.34
N ASN A 204 -10.68 8.01 -13.48
CA ASN A 204 -10.35 8.68 -14.76
C ASN A 204 -11.39 9.72 -15.14
N THR A 205 -12.69 9.44 -14.90
CA THR A 205 -13.76 10.41 -15.17
C THR A 205 -13.60 11.65 -14.29
N VAL A 206 -13.41 11.48 -12.98
CA VAL A 206 -13.16 12.61 -12.06
C VAL A 206 -11.94 13.42 -12.50
N ALA A 207 -10.83 12.76 -12.80
CA ALA A 207 -9.61 13.42 -13.25
C ALA A 207 -9.79 14.18 -14.58
N ALA A 208 -10.55 13.61 -15.53
CA ALA A 208 -10.84 14.27 -16.81
C ALA A 208 -11.70 15.52 -16.63
N GLU A 209 -12.76 15.45 -15.81
CA GLU A 209 -13.62 16.60 -15.50
C GLU A 209 -12.83 17.73 -14.82
N MET A 210 -11.97 17.38 -13.86
CA MET A 210 -11.11 18.37 -13.20
C MET A 210 -10.14 19.04 -14.18
N ARG A 211 -9.51 18.27 -15.07
CA ARG A 211 -8.63 18.82 -16.13
C ARG A 211 -9.40 19.67 -17.15
N ALA A 212 -10.70 19.41 -17.34
CA ALA A 212 -11.58 20.24 -18.16
C ALA A 212 -12.02 21.55 -17.47
N GLY A 213 -11.62 21.75 -16.20
CA GLY A 213 -11.92 22.96 -15.42
C GLY A 213 -13.18 22.87 -14.57
N HIS A 214 -13.76 21.69 -14.40
CA HIS A 214 -14.87 21.47 -13.46
C HIS A 214 -14.30 21.31 -12.05
N LEU A 215 -14.37 22.34 -11.23
CA LEU A 215 -13.73 22.41 -9.92
C LEU A 215 -14.70 22.23 -8.73
N ASP A 216 -15.96 21.86 -8.98
CA ASP A 216 -16.87 21.45 -7.93
C ASP A 216 -16.57 20.01 -7.53
N ILE A 217 -15.55 19.86 -6.68
CA ILE A 217 -15.03 18.56 -6.21
C ILE A 217 -16.16 17.76 -5.55
N PHE A 218 -16.96 18.39 -4.70
CA PHE A 218 -18.06 17.73 -4.00
C PHE A 218 -19.05 17.09 -4.98
N GLN A 219 -19.44 17.82 -6.03
CA GLN A 219 -20.34 17.30 -7.06
C GLN A 219 -19.69 16.14 -7.83
N LEU A 220 -18.40 16.25 -8.19
CA LEU A 220 -17.69 15.19 -8.92
C LEU A 220 -17.56 13.90 -8.10
N GLU A 221 -17.18 14.02 -6.82
CA GLU A 221 -17.08 12.88 -5.90
C GLU A 221 -18.44 12.16 -5.74
N HIS A 222 -19.52 12.93 -5.49
CA HIS A 222 -20.87 12.38 -5.35
C HIS A 222 -21.35 11.68 -6.64
N GLN A 223 -21.19 12.32 -7.79
CA GLN A 223 -21.60 11.72 -9.07
C GLN A 223 -20.83 10.40 -9.33
N ALA A 224 -19.56 10.35 -9.03
CA ALA A 224 -18.74 9.16 -9.21
C ALA A 224 -19.20 8.03 -8.26
N MET A 225 -19.50 8.34 -6.99
CA MET A 225 -20.04 7.39 -6.02
C MET A 225 -21.42 6.87 -6.43
N ASP A 226 -22.31 7.75 -6.86
CA ASP A 226 -23.65 7.39 -7.35
C ASP A 226 -23.58 6.47 -8.57
N ASN A 227 -22.66 6.74 -9.50
CA ASN A 227 -22.47 5.92 -10.69
C ASN A 227 -21.99 4.50 -10.32
N LEU A 228 -21.05 4.37 -9.38
CA LEU A 228 -20.62 3.06 -8.87
C LEU A 228 -21.78 2.34 -8.17
N THR A 229 -22.56 3.05 -7.34
CA THR A 229 -23.73 2.49 -6.64
C THR A 229 -24.76 1.93 -7.62
N LYS A 230 -25.08 2.66 -8.70
CA LYS A 230 -25.98 2.18 -9.77
C LYS A 230 -25.47 0.92 -10.47
N ARG A 231 -24.15 0.67 -10.45
CA ARG A 231 -23.51 -0.52 -10.99
C ARG A 231 -23.42 -1.68 -9.99
N GLY A 232 -23.95 -1.52 -8.78
CA GLY A 232 -23.97 -2.56 -7.75
C GLY A 232 -22.78 -2.55 -6.80
N TRP A 233 -21.97 -1.47 -6.83
CA TRP A 233 -20.90 -1.28 -5.85
C TRP A 233 -21.45 -0.64 -4.56
N ASN A 234 -20.70 -0.81 -3.47
CA ASN A 234 -20.90 -0.07 -2.23
C ASN A 234 -19.64 0.78 -1.95
N PRO A 235 -19.59 2.04 -2.41
CA PRO A 235 -18.46 2.92 -2.22
C PRO A 235 -18.33 3.35 -0.75
N ASP A 236 -17.13 3.26 -0.20
CA ASP A 236 -16.81 3.88 1.08
C ASP A 236 -16.50 5.36 0.86
N TYR A 237 -15.67 5.66 -0.14
CA TYR A 237 -15.37 7.03 -0.57
C TYR A 237 -14.82 7.07 -2.00
N ILE A 238 -15.01 8.20 -2.66
CA ILE A 238 -14.18 8.74 -3.74
C ILE A 238 -13.82 10.15 -3.29
N SER A 239 -12.52 10.48 -3.22
CA SER A 239 -12.11 11.77 -2.64
C SER A 239 -10.89 12.34 -3.33
N VAL A 240 -11.00 13.63 -3.71
CA VAL A 240 -9.90 14.41 -4.27
C VAL A 240 -9.13 15.09 -3.15
N ARG A 241 -7.82 14.88 -3.13
CA ARG A 241 -6.93 15.35 -2.08
C ARG A 241 -5.67 15.97 -2.67
N LYS A 242 -4.99 16.81 -1.91
CA LYS A 242 -3.65 17.31 -2.28
C LYS A 242 -2.64 16.17 -2.16
N GLN A 243 -1.72 16.07 -3.12
CA GLN A 243 -0.64 15.09 -3.06
C GLN A 243 0.35 15.35 -1.91
N SER A 244 0.41 16.59 -1.42
CA SER A 244 1.37 17.00 -0.39
C SER A 244 1.06 16.45 1.01
N ASP A 245 -0.23 16.38 1.37
CA ASP A 245 -0.67 16.14 2.75
C ASP A 245 -2.01 15.37 2.88
N LEU A 246 -2.64 15.02 1.75
CA LEU A 246 -3.98 14.41 1.66
C LEU A 246 -5.11 15.23 2.30
N GLN A 247 -4.89 16.52 2.51
CA GLN A 247 -5.97 17.42 2.91
C GLN A 247 -6.87 17.76 1.73
N VAL A 248 -8.12 18.13 2.02
CA VAL A 248 -9.06 18.63 1.01
C VAL A 248 -8.49 19.92 0.42
N PRO A 249 -8.38 20.03 -0.93
CA PRO A 249 -7.87 21.25 -1.53
C PRO A 249 -8.83 22.43 -1.29
N SER A 250 -8.26 23.57 -0.90
CA SER A 250 -8.99 24.84 -0.84
C SER A 250 -9.17 25.45 -2.23
N ALA A 251 -10.05 26.44 -2.35
CA ALA A 251 -10.17 27.22 -3.60
C ALA A 251 -8.84 27.87 -4.01
N GLY A 252 -8.02 28.27 -3.03
CA GLY A 252 -6.68 28.81 -3.29
C GLY A 252 -5.71 27.76 -3.85
N ASP A 253 -5.74 26.53 -3.31
CA ASP A 253 -4.93 25.41 -3.82
C ASP A 253 -5.29 25.09 -5.29
N LEU A 254 -6.60 25.07 -5.61
CA LEU A 254 -7.09 24.82 -6.96
C LEU A 254 -6.68 25.93 -7.92
N ALA A 255 -6.80 27.19 -7.51
CA ALA A 255 -6.42 28.35 -8.32
C ALA A 255 -4.91 28.41 -8.62
N GLN A 256 -4.08 27.86 -7.72
CA GLN A 256 -2.63 27.76 -7.88
C GLN A 256 -2.17 26.49 -8.62
N GLY A 257 -3.08 25.61 -9.01
CA GLY A 257 -2.76 24.35 -9.68
C GLY A 257 -1.99 23.36 -8.78
N ALA A 258 -2.38 23.28 -7.50
CA ALA A 258 -1.75 22.32 -6.59
C ALA A 258 -1.87 20.90 -7.13
N PRO A 259 -0.81 20.06 -7.08
CA PRO A 259 -0.89 18.65 -7.47
C PRO A 259 -1.93 17.90 -6.64
N LEU A 260 -2.85 17.21 -7.30
CA LEU A 260 -3.95 16.51 -6.69
C LEU A 260 -3.87 15.01 -6.95
N VAL A 261 -4.59 14.25 -6.13
CA VAL A 261 -4.80 12.82 -6.30
C VAL A 261 -6.26 12.50 -5.97
N VAL A 262 -6.92 11.74 -6.81
CA VAL A 262 -8.22 11.16 -6.48
C VAL A 262 -8.01 9.75 -5.96
N LEU A 263 -8.58 9.45 -4.78
CA LEU A 263 -8.50 8.15 -4.11
C LEU A 263 -9.90 7.57 -3.97
N ALA A 264 -9.99 6.25 -4.06
CA ALA A 264 -11.25 5.55 -3.87
C ALA A 264 -11.08 4.26 -3.08
N ALA A 265 -12.13 3.95 -2.33
CA ALA A 265 -12.37 2.62 -1.78
C ALA A 265 -13.83 2.25 -1.98
N ALA A 266 -14.08 1.04 -2.50
CA ALA A 266 -15.42 0.54 -2.73
C ALA A 266 -15.46 -0.98 -2.62
N LYS A 267 -16.61 -1.51 -2.17
CA LYS A 267 -16.87 -2.95 -2.16
C LYS A 267 -17.62 -3.36 -3.43
N LEU A 268 -17.12 -4.41 -4.07
CA LEU A 268 -17.82 -5.13 -5.12
C LEU A 268 -18.14 -6.53 -4.57
N GLY A 269 -19.42 -6.83 -4.38
CA GLY A 269 -19.82 -7.97 -3.57
C GLY A 269 -19.22 -7.90 -2.16
N THR A 270 -18.43 -8.89 -1.78
CA THR A 270 -17.75 -8.93 -0.49
C THR A 270 -16.31 -8.40 -0.53
N THR A 271 -15.76 -8.14 -1.72
CA THR A 271 -14.37 -7.73 -1.92
C THR A 271 -14.24 -6.22 -1.91
N ARG A 272 -13.47 -5.69 -0.95
CA ARG A 272 -13.13 -4.27 -0.88
C ARG A 272 -11.89 -3.99 -1.74
N LEU A 273 -12.04 -3.11 -2.72
CA LEU A 273 -10.97 -2.66 -3.60
C LEU A 273 -10.63 -1.20 -3.32
N ILE A 274 -9.36 -0.86 -3.48
CA ILE A 274 -8.86 0.51 -3.42
C ILE A 274 -8.10 0.85 -4.69
N ASP A 275 -8.16 2.11 -5.08
CA ASP A 275 -7.37 2.63 -6.20
C ASP A 275 -7.15 4.13 -6.04
N ASN A 276 -6.25 4.69 -6.84
CA ASN A 276 -6.00 6.12 -6.90
C ASN A 276 -5.45 6.54 -8.27
N LEU A 277 -5.51 7.85 -8.52
CA LEU A 277 -4.97 8.46 -9.74
C LEU A 277 -4.49 9.88 -9.43
N GLU A 278 -3.24 10.19 -9.73
CA GLU A 278 -2.68 11.55 -9.64
C GLU A 278 -3.23 12.43 -10.80
N ILE A 279 -3.59 13.67 -10.46
CA ILE A 279 -4.25 14.62 -11.38
C ILE A 279 -3.29 15.78 -11.68
#